data_d4bddbac48e3bd463efe4e57826525af
#
_entry.id   d4bddbac48e3bd463efe4e57826525af
#
_cell.length_a   1.000
_cell.length_b   1.000
_cell.length_c   1.000
_cell.angle_alpha   90.00
_cell.angle_beta   90.00
_cell.angle_gamma   90.00
#
_symmetry.space_group_name_H-M   'P 1'
#
loop_
_entity.id
_entity.type
_entity.pdbx_description
1 polymer ?
#
loop_
_entity_poly.entity_id
_entity_poly.type
_entity_poly.pdbx_seq_one_letter_code
_entity_poly.pdbx_strand_id
1 'polypeptide(L)'
;MACFTVDYAYICIMIIALTGYMGAGKTTVGRIVADALGCTFIDLDDVTVKKAGKSIPEIFAQDGEPAFRAIEADCLKRTVKKYADSTAVLALGGGTVTCPGAPELLHDKTLCIWLKESLETMKARVKATAERPLADEQFAERYASREPLYAAAAHITLDTEGLTFEEIADEIIIDCL
;
A
#
# COMPACT_ATOMS: atom_id res chain seq x y z
N MET A 1 -18.97 -20.35 24.13
CA MET A 1 -17.93 -19.83 23.22
C MET A 1 -18.11 -20.58 21.91
N ALA A 2 -18.83 -19.99 20.95
CA ALA A 2 -18.97 -20.55 19.63
C ALA A 2 -17.76 -20.07 18.80
N CYS A 3 -16.88 -21.00 18.45
CA CYS A 3 -15.82 -20.77 17.50
C CYS A 3 -16.48 -20.64 16.14
N PHE A 4 -16.61 -19.42 15.62
CA PHE A 4 -16.99 -19.21 14.23
C PHE A 4 -15.79 -19.62 13.38
N THR A 5 -15.81 -20.84 12.90
CA THR A 5 -14.98 -21.27 11.77
C THR A 5 -15.56 -20.59 10.54
N VAL A 6 -15.01 -19.43 10.16
CA VAL A 6 -15.27 -18.85 8.85
C VAL A 6 -14.73 -19.84 7.82
N ASP A 7 -15.60 -20.31 6.96
CA ASP A 7 -15.25 -21.28 5.92
C ASP A 7 -14.53 -20.49 4.79
N TYR A 8 -13.20 -20.41 4.87
CA TYR A 8 -12.33 -19.66 3.93
C TYR A 8 -12.35 -20.20 2.49
N ALA A 9 -13.28 -21.10 2.14
CA ALA A 9 -13.37 -21.74 0.84
C ALA A 9 -13.79 -20.81 -0.32
N TYR A 10 -14.12 -19.55 -0.04
CA TYR A 10 -14.56 -18.56 -1.04
C TYR A 10 -13.68 -17.33 -1.19
N ILE A 11 -12.45 -17.33 -0.67
CA ILE A 11 -11.53 -16.23 -0.97
C ILE A 11 -11.23 -16.29 -2.45
N CYS A 12 -11.83 -15.39 -3.22
CA CYS A 12 -11.50 -15.21 -4.64
C CYS A 12 -9.99 -14.99 -4.77
N ILE A 13 -9.35 -15.72 -5.70
CA ILE A 13 -7.94 -15.51 -6.05
C ILE A 13 -7.80 -14.04 -6.48
N MET A 14 -7.19 -13.21 -5.64
CA MET A 14 -7.04 -11.78 -5.90
C MET A 14 -5.85 -11.18 -5.16
N ILE A 15 -5.31 -10.11 -5.70
CA ILE A 15 -4.34 -9.27 -5.01
C ILE A 15 -5.11 -8.14 -4.32
N ILE A 16 -5.02 -8.04 -3.00
CA ILE A 16 -5.51 -6.91 -2.22
C ILE A 16 -4.37 -5.88 -2.16
N ALA A 17 -4.50 -4.78 -2.89
CA ALA A 17 -3.49 -3.73 -2.92
C ALA A 17 -3.90 -2.59 -1.97
N LEU A 18 -3.03 -2.26 -1.02
CA LEU A 18 -3.24 -1.15 -0.09
C LEU A 18 -2.49 0.08 -0.60
N THR A 19 -3.25 1.11 -0.99
CA THR A 19 -2.71 2.41 -1.39
C THR A 19 -3.00 3.48 -0.34
N GLY A 20 -2.34 4.62 -0.46
CA GLY A 20 -2.48 5.74 0.46
C GLY A 20 -1.13 6.39 0.77
N TYR A 21 -1.15 7.56 1.39
CA TYR A 21 0.04 8.34 1.62
C TYR A 21 0.96 7.72 2.68
N MET A 22 2.18 8.28 2.82
CA MET A 22 3.12 7.83 3.86
C MET A 22 2.53 8.10 5.25
N GLY A 23 2.66 7.12 6.16
CA GLY A 23 2.05 7.20 7.50
C GLY A 23 0.60 6.71 7.59
N ALA A 24 -0.05 6.33 6.46
CA ALA A 24 -1.41 5.79 6.47
C ALA A 24 -1.54 4.36 7.06
N GLY A 25 -0.43 3.68 7.36
CA GLY A 25 -0.46 2.38 8.04
C GLY A 25 -0.46 1.14 7.12
N LYS A 26 -0.30 1.30 5.81
CA LYS A 26 -0.40 0.23 4.80
C LYS A 26 0.38 -1.05 5.13
N THR A 27 1.65 -0.92 5.52
CA THR A 27 2.51 -2.06 5.86
C THR A 27 2.01 -2.81 7.10
N THR A 28 1.59 -2.08 8.14
CA THR A 28 1.08 -2.65 9.39
C THR A 28 -0.26 -3.36 9.17
N VAL A 29 -1.22 -2.64 8.60
CA VAL A 29 -2.55 -3.19 8.26
C VAL A 29 -2.42 -4.36 7.29
N GLY A 30 -1.58 -4.23 6.26
CA GLY A 30 -1.40 -5.29 5.27
C GLY A 30 -0.85 -6.59 5.85
N ARG A 31 0.02 -6.53 6.85
CA ARG A 31 0.50 -7.73 7.56
C ARG A 31 -0.62 -8.39 8.35
N ILE A 32 -1.42 -7.61 9.08
CA ILE A 32 -2.56 -8.14 9.86
C ILE A 32 -3.57 -8.83 8.93
N VAL A 33 -3.94 -8.17 7.83
CA VAL A 33 -4.86 -8.74 6.82
C VAL A 33 -4.30 -10.03 6.22
N ALA A 34 -3.01 -10.03 5.82
CA ALA A 34 -2.39 -11.22 5.22
C ALA A 34 -2.31 -12.39 6.20
N ASP A 35 -1.97 -12.12 7.47
CA ASP A 35 -1.92 -13.14 8.52
C ASP A 35 -3.33 -13.71 8.78
N ALA A 36 -4.36 -12.87 8.86
CA ALA A 36 -5.74 -13.30 9.07
C ALA A 36 -6.28 -14.13 7.89
N LEU A 37 -5.92 -13.78 6.65
CA LEU A 37 -6.33 -14.50 5.44
C LEU A 37 -5.43 -15.72 5.13
N GLY A 38 -4.34 -15.92 5.87
CA GLY A 38 -3.38 -17.01 5.63
C GLY A 38 -2.69 -16.90 4.26
N CYS A 39 -2.46 -15.67 3.76
CA CYS A 39 -1.90 -15.42 2.43
C CYS A 39 -0.56 -14.67 2.49
N THR A 40 0.06 -14.48 1.32
CA THR A 40 1.37 -13.81 1.23
C THR A 40 1.24 -12.30 1.42
N PHE A 41 2.01 -11.73 2.36
CA PHE A 41 2.23 -10.28 2.44
C PHE A 41 3.43 -9.84 1.60
N ILE A 42 3.28 -8.72 0.87
CA ILE A 42 4.32 -8.13 0.04
C ILE A 42 4.37 -6.63 0.33
N ASP A 43 5.56 -6.11 0.65
CA ASP A 43 5.83 -4.67 0.67
C ASP A 43 6.56 -4.28 -0.61
N LEU A 44 6.02 -3.36 -1.39
CA LEU A 44 6.60 -2.95 -2.67
C LEU A 44 7.93 -2.19 -2.48
N ASP A 45 8.07 -1.47 -1.36
CA ASP A 45 9.32 -0.79 -1.02
C ASP A 45 10.44 -1.83 -0.82
N ASP A 46 10.17 -2.94 -0.10
CA ASP A 46 11.12 -4.05 0.09
C ASP A 46 11.51 -4.73 -1.23
N VAL A 47 10.51 -4.95 -2.12
CA VAL A 47 10.75 -5.51 -3.46
C VAL A 47 11.65 -4.58 -4.27
N THR A 48 11.42 -3.28 -4.18
CA THR A 48 12.19 -2.25 -4.90
C THR A 48 13.63 -2.18 -4.40
N VAL A 49 13.83 -2.16 -3.08
CA VAL A 49 15.15 -2.19 -2.42
C VAL A 49 15.92 -3.45 -2.84
N LYS A 50 15.28 -4.62 -2.77
CA LYS A 50 15.91 -5.89 -3.17
C LYS A 50 16.32 -5.88 -4.63
N LYS A 51 15.50 -5.32 -5.51
CA LYS A 51 15.82 -5.24 -6.94
C LYS A 51 16.93 -4.24 -7.23
N ALA A 52 16.93 -3.10 -6.58
CA ALA A 52 17.93 -2.05 -6.77
C ALA A 52 19.30 -2.40 -6.16
N GLY A 53 19.32 -3.25 -5.13
CA GLY A 53 20.52 -3.53 -4.33
C GLY A 53 20.99 -2.34 -3.49
N LYS A 54 20.14 -1.33 -3.33
CA LYS A 54 20.37 -0.07 -2.61
C LYS A 54 19.14 0.29 -1.79
N SER A 55 19.31 0.98 -0.67
CA SER A 55 18.21 1.55 0.09
C SER A 55 17.51 2.66 -0.69
N ILE A 56 16.24 2.96 -0.35
CA ILE A 56 15.48 4.04 -1.00
C ILE A 56 16.20 5.39 -0.87
N PRO A 57 16.73 5.82 0.30
CA PRO A 57 17.50 7.05 0.39
C PRO A 57 18.74 7.07 -0.50
N GLU A 58 19.44 5.95 -0.65
CA GLU A 58 20.60 5.85 -1.54
C GLU A 58 20.21 6.01 -3.01
N ILE A 59 19.09 5.40 -3.44
CA ILE A 59 18.59 5.57 -4.82
C ILE A 59 18.24 7.04 -5.08
N PHE A 60 17.52 7.68 -4.14
CA PHE A 60 17.18 9.11 -4.27
C PHE A 60 18.42 10.02 -4.34
N ALA A 61 19.44 9.74 -3.51
CA ALA A 61 20.65 10.55 -3.46
C ALA A 61 21.56 10.37 -4.67
N GLN A 62 21.65 9.15 -5.22
CA GLN A 62 22.59 8.82 -6.29
C GLN A 62 21.94 8.91 -7.69
N ASP A 63 20.72 8.42 -7.82
CA ASP A 63 20.06 8.17 -9.09
C ASP A 63 18.83 9.11 -9.30
N GLY A 64 18.33 9.73 -8.23
CA GLY A 64 17.19 10.65 -8.23
C GLY A 64 15.82 9.97 -8.21
N GLU A 65 14.77 10.77 -7.96
CA GLU A 65 13.38 10.28 -7.91
C GLU A 65 12.92 9.61 -9.22
N PRO A 66 13.23 10.12 -10.43
CA PRO A 66 12.80 9.49 -11.67
C PRO A 66 13.32 8.05 -11.83
N ALA A 67 14.55 7.77 -11.42
CA ALA A 67 15.13 6.43 -11.46
C ALA A 67 14.43 5.50 -10.45
N PHE A 68 14.19 5.99 -9.23
CA PHE A 68 13.40 5.26 -8.24
C PHE A 68 12.02 4.88 -8.77
N ARG A 69 11.26 5.83 -9.36
CA ARG A 69 9.93 5.58 -9.92
C ARG A 69 9.94 4.58 -11.08
N ALA A 70 10.98 4.58 -11.90
CA ALA A 70 11.13 3.58 -12.96
C ALA A 70 11.31 2.15 -12.40
N ILE A 71 12.13 2.01 -11.35
CA ILE A 71 12.34 0.73 -10.68
C ILE A 71 11.06 0.27 -9.97
N GLU A 72 10.41 1.18 -9.24
CA GLU A 72 9.15 0.93 -8.52
C GLU A 72 8.03 0.47 -9.48
N ALA A 73 7.85 1.14 -10.62
CA ALA A 73 6.86 0.78 -11.63
C ALA A 73 7.11 -0.62 -12.22
N ASP A 74 8.36 -0.98 -12.49
CA ASP A 74 8.68 -2.32 -12.98
C ASP A 74 8.48 -3.38 -11.88
N CYS A 75 8.82 -3.08 -10.63
CA CYS A 75 8.54 -3.94 -9.48
C CYS A 75 7.04 -4.17 -9.33
N LEU A 76 6.20 -3.13 -9.41
CA LEU A 76 4.76 -3.23 -9.34
C LEU A 76 4.21 -4.18 -10.43
N LYS A 77 4.57 -3.93 -11.69
CA LYS A 77 4.11 -4.76 -12.83
C LYS A 77 4.49 -6.23 -12.66
N ARG A 78 5.73 -6.50 -12.24
CA ARG A 78 6.20 -7.87 -12.00
C ARG A 78 5.50 -8.54 -10.83
N THR A 79 5.25 -7.80 -9.75
CA THR A 79 4.57 -8.32 -8.56
C THR A 79 3.12 -8.67 -8.90
N VAL A 80 2.38 -7.77 -9.54
CA VAL A 80 1.00 -8.02 -9.97
C VAL A 80 0.93 -9.24 -10.90
N LYS A 81 1.83 -9.34 -11.87
CA LYS A 81 1.90 -10.50 -12.78
C LYS A 81 2.22 -11.81 -12.04
N LYS A 82 3.15 -11.76 -11.08
CA LYS A 82 3.60 -12.95 -10.34
C LYS A 82 2.49 -13.55 -9.48
N TYR A 83 1.65 -12.71 -8.89
CA TYR A 83 0.60 -13.13 -7.95
C TYR A 83 -0.81 -13.12 -8.56
N ALA A 84 -0.93 -13.00 -9.89
CA ALA A 84 -2.21 -12.91 -10.59
C ALA A 84 -3.16 -14.11 -10.33
N ASP A 85 -2.59 -15.29 -10.07
CA ASP A 85 -3.33 -16.53 -9.82
C ASP A 85 -3.26 -16.98 -8.34
N SER A 86 -3.04 -16.04 -7.42
CA SER A 86 -2.94 -16.33 -5.98
C SER A 86 -3.49 -15.18 -5.15
N THR A 87 -3.94 -15.49 -3.92
CA THR A 87 -4.32 -14.47 -2.96
C THR A 87 -3.07 -13.89 -2.32
N ALA A 88 -2.94 -12.55 -2.35
CA ALA A 88 -1.83 -11.84 -1.74
C ALA A 88 -2.25 -10.43 -1.30
N VAL A 89 -1.62 -9.90 -0.25
CA VAL A 89 -1.76 -8.52 0.18
C VAL A 89 -0.50 -7.74 -0.22
N LEU A 90 -0.69 -6.66 -0.97
CA LEU A 90 0.38 -5.81 -1.50
C LEU A 90 0.30 -4.41 -0.88
N ALA A 91 1.22 -4.06 0.01
CA ALA A 91 1.38 -2.69 0.49
C ALA A 91 2.21 -1.88 -0.53
N LEU A 92 1.67 -0.74 -0.96
CA LEU A 92 2.29 0.15 -1.94
C LEU A 92 3.10 1.25 -1.27
N GLY A 93 4.15 1.73 -1.93
CA GLY A 93 4.81 2.98 -1.58
C GLY A 93 3.85 4.16 -1.69
N GLY A 94 4.02 5.20 -0.83
CA GLY A 94 3.10 6.36 -0.83
C GLY A 94 3.12 7.18 -2.14
N GLY A 95 4.08 6.94 -3.02
CA GLY A 95 4.18 7.60 -4.32
C GLY A 95 3.94 6.67 -5.51
N THR A 96 3.69 5.40 -5.31
CA THR A 96 3.52 4.40 -6.38
C THR A 96 2.45 4.81 -7.40
N VAL A 97 1.36 5.43 -6.95
CA VAL A 97 0.28 5.92 -7.83
C VAL A 97 0.74 7.03 -8.81
N THR A 98 1.89 7.65 -8.58
CA THR A 98 2.45 8.65 -9.51
C THR A 98 3.24 8.01 -10.66
N CYS A 99 3.50 6.70 -10.60
CA CYS A 99 4.15 5.99 -11.70
C CYS A 99 3.20 5.90 -12.90
N PRO A 100 3.67 6.14 -14.12
CA PRO A 100 2.83 6.08 -15.32
C PRO A 100 2.13 4.73 -15.48
N GLY A 101 0.80 4.75 -15.60
CA GLY A 101 -0.05 3.56 -15.74
C GLY A 101 -0.24 2.75 -14.45
N ALA A 102 0.22 3.24 -13.28
CA ALA A 102 0.03 2.54 -12.03
C ALA A 102 -1.43 2.57 -11.54
N PRO A 103 -2.15 3.72 -11.57
CA PRO A 103 -3.55 3.73 -11.16
C PRO A 103 -4.40 2.74 -11.96
N GLU A 104 -4.27 2.72 -13.28
CA GLU A 104 -5.00 1.81 -14.18
C GLU A 104 -4.64 0.36 -13.90
N LEU A 105 -3.34 0.04 -13.75
CA LEU A 105 -2.90 -1.32 -13.45
C LEU A 105 -3.47 -1.82 -12.11
N LEU A 106 -3.48 -0.97 -11.09
CA LEU A 106 -4.01 -1.29 -9.78
C LEU A 106 -5.52 -1.50 -9.84
N HIS A 107 -6.23 -0.60 -10.52
CA HIS A 107 -7.67 -0.70 -10.71
C HIS A 107 -8.06 -1.97 -11.48
N ASP A 108 -7.37 -2.28 -12.59
CA ASP A 108 -7.76 -3.38 -13.48
C ASP A 108 -7.35 -4.77 -12.96
N LYS A 109 -6.33 -4.86 -12.10
CA LYS A 109 -5.67 -6.14 -11.78
C LYS A 109 -5.64 -6.48 -10.30
N THR A 110 -6.16 -5.62 -9.43
CA THR A 110 -6.16 -5.83 -7.98
C THR A 110 -7.48 -5.35 -7.38
N LEU A 111 -7.81 -5.81 -6.17
CA LEU A 111 -8.74 -5.08 -5.31
C LEU A 111 -7.93 -3.99 -4.61
N CYS A 112 -7.97 -2.78 -5.15
CA CYS A 112 -7.22 -1.67 -4.60
C CYS A 112 -8.03 -0.92 -3.54
N ILE A 113 -7.49 -0.82 -2.33
CA ILE A 113 -8.11 -0.16 -1.18
C ILE A 113 -7.24 1.03 -0.80
N TRP A 114 -7.84 2.21 -0.78
CA TRP A 114 -7.19 3.42 -0.33
C TRP A 114 -7.44 3.65 1.15
N LEU A 115 -6.37 3.57 1.97
CA LEU A 115 -6.39 3.96 3.36
C LEU A 115 -6.27 5.50 3.45
N LYS A 116 -7.41 6.16 3.67
CA LYS A 116 -7.50 7.61 3.77
C LYS A 116 -7.43 8.02 5.25
N GLU A 117 -6.29 8.60 5.62
CA GLU A 117 -5.99 9.01 6.98
C GLU A 117 -5.83 10.54 7.05
N SER A 118 -6.03 11.14 8.22
CA SER A 118 -5.82 12.56 8.45
C SER A 118 -4.36 12.97 8.27
N LEU A 119 -4.13 14.18 7.75
CA LEU A 119 -2.79 14.73 7.58
C LEU A 119 -2.02 14.82 8.89
N GLU A 120 -2.71 15.11 10.01
CA GLU A 120 -2.10 15.24 11.32
C GLU A 120 -1.57 13.91 11.82
N THR A 121 -2.38 12.85 11.74
CA THR A 121 -2.00 11.50 12.14
C THR A 121 -0.85 10.97 11.28
N MET A 122 -0.94 11.14 9.95
CA MET A 122 0.14 10.74 9.04
C MET A 122 1.45 11.45 9.34
N LYS A 123 1.43 12.77 9.56
CA LYS A 123 2.61 13.57 9.95
C LYS A 123 3.21 13.11 11.27
N ALA A 124 2.36 12.84 12.28
CA ALA A 124 2.82 12.37 13.58
C ALA A 124 3.53 11.01 13.47
N ARG A 125 2.94 10.06 12.73
CA ARG A 125 3.52 8.72 12.51
C ARG A 125 4.84 8.78 11.72
N VAL A 126 4.93 9.64 10.70
CA VAL A 126 6.15 9.79 9.89
C VAL A 126 7.29 10.44 10.69
N LYS A 127 7.00 11.44 11.54
CA LYS A 127 8.02 12.06 12.40
C LYS A 127 8.57 11.09 13.44
N ALA A 128 7.78 10.14 13.91
CA ALA A 128 8.23 9.11 14.85
C ALA A 128 9.20 8.09 14.22
N THR A 129 9.18 7.95 12.88
CA THR A 129 10.09 7.08 12.13
C THR A 129 11.12 7.94 11.40
N ALA A 130 12.34 8.08 11.96
CA ALA A 130 13.41 9.00 11.50
C ALA A 130 13.96 8.77 10.07
N GLU A 131 13.40 7.86 9.28
CA GLU A 131 13.99 7.36 8.03
C GLU A 131 13.33 7.89 6.73
N ARG A 132 12.39 8.85 6.79
CA ARG A 132 11.67 9.28 5.58
C ARG A 132 12.05 10.70 5.15
N PRO A 133 12.78 10.86 4.01
CA PRO A 133 13.28 12.16 3.54
C PRO A 133 12.18 13.14 3.09
N LEU A 134 10.93 12.70 2.94
CA LEU A 134 9.82 13.51 2.40
C LEU A 134 8.84 14.04 3.47
N ALA A 135 9.21 14.02 4.75
CA ALA A 135 8.40 14.63 5.83
C ALA A 135 8.72 16.13 6.01
N ASP A 136 8.72 16.88 4.92
CA ASP A 136 9.06 18.30 4.84
C ASP A 136 7.82 19.22 4.81
N GLU A 137 8.05 20.52 4.57
CA GLU A 137 7.01 21.54 4.48
C GLU A 137 6.00 21.28 3.35
N GLN A 138 6.39 20.56 2.30
CA GLN A 138 5.54 20.24 1.14
C GLN A 138 4.69 18.97 1.35
N PHE A 139 4.68 18.38 2.55
CA PHE A 139 3.95 17.14 2.85
C PHE A 139 2.46 17.23 2.46
N ALA A 140 1.79 18.32 2.84
CA ALA A 140 0.37 18.52 2.55
C ALA A 140 0.10 18.75 1.04
N GLU A 141 0.95 19.53 0.37
CA GLU A 141 0.82 19.78 -1.07
C GLU A 141 1.01 18.50 -1.89
N ARG A 142 2.01 17.68 -1.52
CA ARG A 142 2.22 16.37 -2.16
C ARG A 142 1.08 15.40 -1.91
N TYR A 143 0.48 15.42 -0.72
CA TYR A 143 -0.72 14.63 -0.46
C TYR A 143 -1.87 15.08 -1.36
N ALA A 144 -2.19 16.37 -1.38
CA ALA A 144 -3.27 16.93 -2.19
C ALA A 144 -3.10 16.62 -3.69
N SER A 145 -1.86 16.68 -4.21
CA SER A 145 -1.57 16.36 -5.61
C SER A 145 -1.76 14.86 -5.95
N ARG A 146 -1.66 13.97 -4.94
CA ARG A 146 -1.78 12.51 -5.12
C ARG A 146 -3.18 11.98 -4.82
N GLU A 147 -4.00 12.73 -4.09
CA GLU A 147 -5.35 12.32 -3.70
C GLU A 147 -6.22 11.87 -4.89
N PRO A 148 -6.25 12.59 -6.03
CA PRO A 148 -6.97 12.14 -7.23
C PRO A 148 -6.44 10.82 -7.81
N LEU A 149 -5.15 10.56 -7.68
CA LEU A 149 -4.53 9.32 -8.18
C LEU A 149 -4.86 8.12 -7.29
N TYR A 150 -4.92 8.33 -5.95
CA TYR A 150 -5.41 7.28 -5.04
C TYR A 150 -6.87 6.95 -5.35
N ALA A 151 -7.72 7.97 -5.52
CA ALA A 151 -9.12 7.78 -5.87
C ALA A 151 -9.30 7.05 -7.22
N ALA A 152 -8.47 7.36 -8.22
CA ALA A 152 -8.52 6.71 -9.53
C ALA A 152 -8.07 5.23 -9.49
N ALA A 153 -7.15 4.89 -8.58
CA ALA A 153 -6.67 3.52 -8.42
C ALA A 153 -7.62 2.66 -7.56
N ALA A 154 -8.33 3.26 -6.62
CA ALA A 154 -9.06 2.56 -5.58
C ALA A 154 -10.44 2.06 -6.04
N HIS A 155 -10.81 0.87 -5.58
CA HIS A 155 -12.20 0.36 -5.60
C HIS A 155 -12.94 0.75 -4.31
N ILE A 156 -12.20 0.76 -3.20
CA ILE A 156 -12.72 1.08 -1.87
C ILE A 156 -11.85 2.21 -1.30
N THR A 157 -12.50 3.23 -0.77
CA THR A 157 -11.84 4.26 0.04
C THR A 157 -12.28 4.07 1.49
N LEU A 158 -11.34 3.69 2.34
CA LEU A 158 -11.57 3.46 3.75
C LEU A 158 -11.05 4.66 4.54
N ASP A 159 -11.96 5.37 5.21
CA ASP A 159 -11.59 6.42 6.16
C ASP A 159 -11.08 5.76 7.44
N THR A 160 -9.81 6.01 7.77
CA THR A 160 -9.13 5.34 8.87
C THR A 160 -8.94 6.22 10.08
N GLU A 161 -9.51 7.43 10.07
CA GLU A 161 -9.38 8.38 11.18
C GLU A 161 -9.99 7.81 12.47
N GLY A 162 -9.19 7.76 13.53
CA GLY A 162 -9.62 7.27 14.83
C GLY A 162 -9.68 5.75 15.00
N LEU A 163 -9.41 4.99 13.94
CA LEU A 163 -9.38 3.53 14.00
C LEU A 163 -7.98 3.01 14.36
N THR A 164 -7.94 1.89 15.08
CA THR A 164 -6.74 1.08 15.28
C THR A 164 -6.39 0.31 14.00
N PHE A 165 -5.15 -0.19 13.89
CA PHE A 165 -4.76 -1.00 12.72
C PHE A 165 -5.51 -2.33 12.64
N GLU A 166 -5.89 -2.88 13.77
CA GLU A 166 -6.72 -4.09 13.89
C GLU A 166 -8.14 -3.84 13.37
N GLU A 167 -8.78 -2.73 13.78
CA GLU A 167 -10.11 -2.35 13.30
C GLU A 167 -10.12 -2.10 11.79
N ILE A 168 -9.09 -1.42 11.27
CA ILE A 168 -8.92 -1.21 9.82
C ILE A 168 -8.79 -2.56 9.09
N ALA A 169 -8.01 -3.48 9.64
CA ALA A 169 -7.83 -4.80 9.05
C ALA A 169 -9.13 -5.62 9.05
N ASP A 170 -9.90 -5.54 10.14
CA ASP A 170 -11.19 -6.23 10.26
C ASP A 170 -12.20 -5.70 9.22
N GLU A 171 -12.28 -4.38 9.01
CA GLU A 171 -13.12 -3.78 7.96
C GLU A 171 -12.70 -4.26 6.56
N ILE A 172 -11.41 -4.30 6.25
CA ILE A 172 -10.91 -4.83 4.97
C ILE A 172 -11.31 -6.29 4.78
N ILE A 173 -11.19 -7.11 5.82
CA ILE A 173 -11.53 -8.53 5.74
C ILE A 173 -13.03 -8.73 5.50
N ILE A 174 -13.87 -7.93 6.15
CA ILE A 174 -15.33 -7.98 5.96
C ILE A 174 -15.70 -7.58 4.51
N ASP A 175 -15.06 -6.56 3.97
CA ASP A 175 -15.32 -6.08 2.60
C ASP A 175 -14.81 -7.05 1.52
N CYS A 176 -13.86 -7.93 1.86
CA CYS A 176 -13.30 -8.94 0.95
C CYS A 176 -14.02 -10.30 0.98
N LEU A 177 -14.89 -10.53 1.97
CA LEU A 177 -15.62 -11.80 2.16
C LEU A 177 -17.07 -11.67 1.76
#